data_4edf64f7b86d5d657c6087c1789ec20c
#
_entry.id   4edf64f7b86d5d657c6087c1789ec20c
#
_cell.length_a   1.000
_cell.length_b   1.000
_cell.length_c   1.000
_cell.angle_alpha   90.00
_cell.angle_beta   90.00
_cell.angle_gamma   90.00
#
_symmetry.space_group_name_H-M   'P 1'
#
loop_
_entity.id
_entity.type
_entity.pdbx_description
1 polymer ?
#
loop_
_entity_poly.entity_id
_entity_poly.type
_entity_poly.pdbx_seq_one_letter_code
_entity_poly.pdbx_strand_id
1 'polypeptide(L)'
;MSALPEEKSSQINASSHSINPASTNTASIQGRFISFEGTEGVGKTTAIEQLCNHLQAKGIDYLRTREPGGSPFAEQLRAILLDPDTTINDDTELLLMFAARCDHLQQVILPALQRGTWVICDRFTDSTVAYQGFGRAHGDSAVRAKIESLIRQFVVQLPELTLWLDLPVLEGMARANKRSAADRFEQQATEFFTRVHQGFSILASEQPERIQRIDASGSAEQVSQRIWQTVQEKFALS
;
A
#
# COMPACT_ATOMS: atom_id res chain seq x y z
N MET A 1 -59.12 19.43 47.42
CA MET A 1 -59.32 20.55 46.46
C MET A 1 -58.16 21.49 46.67
N SER A 2 -57.19 21.46 45.82
CA SER A 2 -56.13 22.48 45.77
C SER A 2 -55.60 22.52 44.33
N ALA A 3 -55.73 23.71 43.78
CA ALA A 3 -55.46 24.00 42.38
C ALA A 3 -53.97 24.07 42.11
N LEU A 4 -53.53 23.60 40.94
CA LEU A 4 -52.22 23.75 40.38
C LEU A 4 -52.11 25.13 39.69
N PRO A 5 -50.95 25.82 39.73
CA PRO A 5 -50.76 27.06 39.02
C PRO A 5 -50.33 26.85 37.56
N GLU A 6 -50.84 27.73 36.66
CA GLU A 6 -50.55 27.82 35.24
C GLU A 6 -49.08 28.21 34.95
N GLU A 7 -48.42 27.44 34.09
CA GLU A 7 -47.12 27.79 33.53
C GLU A 7 -47.25 28.83 32.40
N LYS A 8 -46.57 29.95 32.56
CA LYS A 8 -46.40 30.96 31.53
C LYS A 8 -45.41 30.54 30.45
N SER A 9 -45.87 30.35 29.26
CA SER A 9 -45.09 30.14 28.03
C SER A 9 -44.31 31.40 27.68
N SER A 10 -42.99 31.36 27.80
CA SER A 10 -42.09 32.39 27.30
C SER A 10 -41.63 32.01 25.90
N GLN A 11 -42.08 32.81 24.90
CA GLN A 11 -41.62 32.73 23.53
C GLN A 11 -40.16 33.18 23.45
N ILE A 12 -39.26 32.25 23.04
CA ILE A 12 -37.88 32.57 22.68
C ILE A 12 -37.84 32.84 21.18
N ASN A 13 -37.56 34.10 20.83
CA ASN A 13 -37.30 34.53 19.44
C ASN A 13 -36.01 33.90 18.96
N ALA A 14 -36.09 32.96 18.03
CA ALA A 14 -34.92 32.38 17.33
C ALA A 14 -34.56 33.32 16.17
N SER A 15 -33.56 34.17 16.37
CA SER A 15 -32.90 34.89 15.28
C SER A 15 -32.06 33.90 14.46
N SER A 16 -32.55 33.63 13.23
CA SER A 16 -31.82 32.83 12.23
C SER A 16 -30.59 33.59 11.73
N HIS A 17 -29.41 33.28 12.28
CA HIS A 17 -28.15 33.66 11.65
C HIS A 17 -27.84 32.61 10.58
N SER A 18 -28.10 32.99 9.35
CA SER A 18 -27.61 32.28 8.16
C SER A 18 -26.10 32.39 8.11
N ILE A 19 -25.40 31.31 8.54
CA ILE A 19 -23.96 31.14 8.30
C ILE A 19 -23.82 30.66 6.88
N ASN A 20 -23.41 31.56 5.99
CA ASN A 20 -22.96 31.23 4.65
C ASN A 20 -21.66 30.44 4.77
N PRO A 21 -21.58 29.18 4.32
CA PRO A 21 -20.29 28.51 4.26
C PRO A 21 -19.51 29.12 3.09
N ALA A 22 -18.55 29.99 3.41
CA ALA A 22 -17.55 30.40 2.45
C ALA A 22 -16.95 29.15 1.83
N SER A 23 -17.25 28.88 0.56
CA SER A 23 -16.61 27.84 -0.23
C SER A 23 -15.15 28.25 -0.43
N THR A 24 -14.30 27.86 0.48
CA THR A 24 -12.86 27.83 0.23
C THR A 24 -12.58 26.67 -0.72
N ASN A 25 -12.60 26.99 -2.01
CA ASN A 25 -12.09 26.12 -3.05
C ASN A 25 -10.54 26.11 -2.97
N THR A 26 -9.99 25.58 -1.89
CA THR A 26 -8.63 25.11 -1.83
C THR A 26 -8.66 23.72 -2.45
N ALA A 27 -8.31 23.63 -3.74
CA ALA A 27 -7.80 22.37 -4.29
C ALA A 27 -6.65 21.96 -3.36
N SER A 28 -6.93 21.06 -2.40
CA SER A 28 -5.93 20.54 -1.50
C SER A 28 -4.90 19.85 -2.40
N ILE A 29 -3.66 20.32 -2.36
CA ILE A 29 -2.53 19.62 -2.97
C ILE A 29 -2.44 18.31 -2.22
N GLN A 30 -3.09 17.29 -2.79
CA GLN A 30 -3.09 15.96 -2.21
C GLN A 30 -1.80 15.28 -2.64
N GLY A 31 -1.06 14.70 -1.69
CA GLY A 31 0.11 13.88 -2.00
C GLY A 31 -0.27 12.70 -2.89
N ARG A 32 0.70 12.07 -3.55
CA ARG A 32 0.50 10.88 -4.39
C ARG A 32 0.94 9.63 -3.66
N PHE A 33 0.20 8.55 -3.83
CA PHE A 33 0.54 7.27 -3.23
C PHE A 33 0.96 6.26 -4.29
N ILE A 34 2.24 5.83 -4.25
CA ILE A 34 2.85 4.85 -5.15
C ILE A 34 3.31 3.64 -4.33
N SER A 35 2.95 2.43 -4.75
CA SER A 35 3.52 1.20 -4.22
C SER A 35 4.43 0.51 -5.23
N PHE A 36 5.44 -0.19 -4.71
CA PHE A 36 6.32 -1.06 -5.47
C PHE A 36 6.04 -2.51 -5.12
N GLU A 37 5.83 -3.33 -6.14
CA GLU A 37 5.51 -4.73 -6.00
C GLU A 37 6.45 -5.62 -6.83
N GLY A 38 6.44 -6.91 -6.54
CA GLY A 38 7.25 -7.90 -7.23
C GLY A 38 7.85 -8.91 -6.26
N THR A 39 8.35 -10.04 -6.78
CA THR A 39 8.99 -11.10 -6.01
C THR A 39 10.34 -10.65 -5.44
N GLU A 40 11.03 -11.54 -4.74
CA GLU A 40 12.35 -11.26 -4.16
C GLU A 40 13.41 -11.13 -5.27
N GLY A 41 14.42 -10.32 -5.02
CA GLY A 41 15.54 -10.13 -5.95
C GLY A 41 15.27 -9.30 -7.19
N VAL A 42 14.04 -8.80 -7.43
CA VAL A 42 13.69 -7.99 -8.61
C VAL A 42 14.28 -6.58 -8.60
N GLY A 43 14.88 -6.13 -7.48
CA GLY A 43 15.54 -4.82 -7.39
C GLY A 43 14.69 -3.69 -6.83
N LYS A 44 13.59 -3.96 -6.11
CA LYS A 44 12.68 -2.94 -5.52
C LYS A 44 13.43 -1.85 -4.75
N THR A 45 14.32 -2.22 -3.85
CA THR A 45 15.05 -1.26 -3.01
C THR A 45 15.81 -0.20 -3.84
N THR A 46 16.54 -0.66 -4.86
CA THR A 46 17.29 0.22 -5.79
C THR A 46 16.34 1.08 -6.61
N ALA A 47 15.26 0.48 -7.12
CA ALA A 47 14.26 1.19 -7.91
C ALA A 47 13.55 2.30 -7.11
N ILE A 48 13.18 2.02 -5.85
CA ILE A 48 12.61 3.00 -4.93
C ILE A 48 13.58 4.14 -4.66
N GLU A 49 14.86 3.84 -4.39
CA GLU A 49 15.90 4.84 -4.15
C GLU A 49 16.05 5.77 -5.35
N GLN A 50 16.10 5.21 -6.56
CA GLN A 50 16.22 6.00 -7.79
C GLN A 50 14.98 6.86 -8.06
N LEU A 51 13.77 6.34 -7.82
CA LEU A 51 12.56 7.17 -7.91
C LEU A 51 12.58 8.32 -6.90
N CYS A 52 12.99 8.07 -5.66
CA CYS A 52 13.15 9.11 -4.64
C CYS A 52 14.13 10.21 -5.08
N ASN A 53 15.26 9.84 -5.71
CA ASN A 53 16.21 10.79 -6.25
C ASN A 53 15.60 11.65 -7.38
N HIS A 54 14.79 11.06 -8.27
CA HIS A 54 14.07 11.81 -9.31
C HIS A 54 13.07 12.80 -8.71
N LEU A 55 12.29 12.38 -7.71
CA LEU A 55 11.34 13.26 -7.01
C LEU A 55 12.06 14.42 -6.33
N GLN A 56 13.15 14.13 -5.62
CA GLN A 56 13.97 15.15 -4.97
C GLN A 56 14.54 16.16 -5.97
N ALA A 57 15.04 15.71 -7.11
CA ALA A 57 15.55 16.58 -8.18
C ALA A 57 14.46 17.50 -8.78
N LYS A 58 13.19 17.08 -8.70
CA LYS A 58 12.02 17.88 -9.10
C LYS A 58 11.46 18.74 -7.97
N GLY A 59 12.05 18.71 -6.76
CA GLY A 59 11.54 19.44 -5.60
C GLY A 59 10.22 18.89 -5.06
N ILE A 60 9.92 17.62 -5.30
CA ILE A 60 8.72 16.95 -4.81
C ILE A 60 9.05 16.28 -3.47
N ASP A 61 8.34 16.68 -2.41
CA ASP A 61 8.47 16.09 -1.09
C ASP A 61 7.91 14.66 -1.09
N TYR A 62 8.66 13.73 -0.51
CA TYR A 62 8.25 12.34 -0.42
C TYR A 62 8.56 11.72 0.95
N LEU A 63 7.77 10.71 1.29
CA LEU A 63 7.97 9.79 2.40
C LEU A 63 8.22 8.39 1.82
N ARG A 64 9.36 7.79 2.16
CA ARG A 64 9.63 6.38 1.86
C ARG A 64 9.21 5.52 3.04
N THR A 65 8.43 4.46 2.77
CA THR A 65 7.94 3.52 3.77
C THR A 65 7.86 2.10 3.21
N ARG A 66 7.39 1.12 4.00
CA ARG A 66 7.28 -0.28 3.58
C ARG A 66 6.22 -1.04 4.35
N GLU A 67 5.78 -2.18 3.80
CA GLU A 67 4.94 -3.15 4.50
C GLU A 67 5.51 -4.60 4.45
N PRO A 68 5.18 -5.43 5.45
CA PRO A 68 4.62 -5.04 6.73
C PRO A 68 5.59 -4.14 7.50
N GLY A 69 5.05 -3.18 8.28
CA GLY A 69 5.85 -2.21 9.03
C GLY A 69 5.44 -0.76 8.76
N GLY A 70 6.37 0.16 8.95
CA GLY A 70 6.21 1.59 8.62
C GLY A 70 5.70 2.47 9.77
N SER A 71 5.11 1.90 10.83
CA SER A 71 4.78 2.58 12.09
C SER A 71 5.35 1.81 13.27
N PRO A 72 5.51 2.43 14.44
CA PRO A 72 6.10 1.75 15.61
C PRO A 72 5.39 0.44 15.99
N PHE A 73 4.07 0.38 15.92
CA PHE A 73 3.30 -0.82 16.19
C PHE A 73 3.43 -1.84 15.03
N ALA A 74 3.31 -1.38 13.80
CA ALA A 74 3.45 -2.25 12.64
C ALA A 74 4.84 -2.89 12.53
N GLU A 75 5.91 -2.23 12.99
CA GLU A 75 7.25 -2.82 13.06
C GLU A 75 7.34 -3.99 14.08
N GLN A 76 6.58 -3.93 15.18
CA GLN A 76 6.49 -5.06 16.11
C GLN A 76 5.79 -6.27 15.45
N LEU A 77 4.70 -6.03 14.72
CA LEU A 77 4.03 -7.08 13.97
C LEU A 77 4.90 -7.62 12.83
N ARG A 78 5.68 -6.76 12.17
CA ARG A 78 6.68 -7.19 11.18
C ARG A 78 7.69 -8.16 11.78
N ALA A 79 8.20 -7.88 12.97
CA ALA A 79 9.15 -8.77 13.63
C ALA A 79 8.57 -10.19 13.81
N ILE A 80 7.31 -10.29 14.23
CA ILE A 80 6.59 -11.57 14.35
C ILE A 80 6.38 -12.23 12.98
N LEU A 81 5.93 -11.47 11.99
CA LEU A 81 5.57 -11.98 10.66
C LEU A 81 6.78 -12.53 9.88
N LEU A 82 7.97 -11.93 10.06
CA LEU A 82 9.18 -12.29 9.33
C LEU A 82 10.08 -13.27 10.07
N ASP A 83 9.85 -13.50 11.36
CA ASP A 83 10.63 -14.44 12.18
C ASP A 83 10.46 -15.88 11.64
N PRO A 84 11.57 -16.55 11.21
CA PRO A 84 11.52 -17.91 10.71
C PRO A 84 10.97 -18.94 11.71
N ASP A 85 11.09 -18.67 13.01
CA ASP A 85 10.64 -19.57 14.09
C ASP A 85 9.15 -19.37 14.41
N THR A 86 8.51 -18.31 13.88
CA THR A 86 7.09 -18.05 14.08
C THR A 86 6.23 -19.05 13.34
N THR A 87 5.43 -19.82 14.08
CA THR A 87 4.43 -20.74 13.55
C THR A 87 3.02 -20.21 13.81
N ILE A 88 2.34 -19.74 12.77
CA ILE A 88 0.97 -19.26 12.80
C ILE A 88 0.19 -19.80 11.60
N ASN A 89 -1.13 -19.92 11.72
CA ASN A 89 -1.98 -20.31 10.59
C ASN A 89 -2.19 -19.13 9.62
N ASP A 90 -2.64 -19.45 8.41
CA ASP A 90 -2.80 -18.49 7.32
C ASP A 90 -3.77 -17.35 7.66
N ASP A 91 -4.86 -17.61 8.38
CA ASP A 91 -5.82 -16.58 8.80
C ASP A 91 -5.18 -15.63 9.84
N THR A 92 -4.40 -16.14 10.78
CA THR A 92 -3.68 -15.33 11.76
C THR A 92 -2.64 -14.45 11.06
N GLU A 93 -1.87 -15.00 10.10
CA GLU A 93 -0.93 -14.24 9.29
C GLU A 93 -1.63 -13.08 8.56
N LEU A 94 -2.75 -13.39 7.90
CA LEU A 94 -3.54 -12.41 7.16
C LEU A 94 -4.06 -11.30 8.08
N LEU A 95 -4.62 -11.64 9.25
CA LEU A 95 -5.12 -10.67 10.22
C LEU A 95 -4.01 -9.78 10.77
N LEU A 96 -2.83 -10.32 11.07
CA LEU A 96 -1.67 -9.54 11.52
C LEU A 96 -1.18 -8.57 10.44
N MET A 97 -1.18 -9.01 9.18
CA MET A 97 -0.84 -8.12 8.04
C MET A 97 -1.81 -6.95 7.94
N PHE A 98 -3.12 -7.20 8.09
CA PHE A 98 -4.12 -6.13 8.04
C PHE A 98 -4.09 -5.24 9.28
N ALA A 99 -3.80 -5.78 10.47
CA ALA A 99 -3.60 -4.98 11.68
C ALA A 99 -2.41 -4.01 11.52
N ALA A 100 -1.26 -4.50 11.02
CA ALA A 100 -0.10 -3.67 10.73
C ALA A 100 -0.42 -2.58 9.69
N ARG A 101 -1.12 -2.94 8.62
CA ARG A 101 -1.52 -2.02 7.54
C ARG A 101 -2.47 -0.94 8.02
N CYS A 102 -3.47 -1.28 8.84
CA CYS A 102 -4.39 -0.30 9.42
C CYS A 102 -3.65 0.76 10.23
N ASP A 103 -2.74 0.35 11.10
CA ASP A 103 -1.95 1.28 11.91
C ASP A 103 -1.03 2.13 11.03
N HIS A 104 -0.33 1.52 10.08
CA HIS A 104 0.55 2.20 9.13
C HIS A 104 -0.21 3.26 8.28
N LEU A 105 -1.40 2.91 7.76
CA LEU A 105 -2.25 3.85 7.05
C LEU A 105 -2.60 5.07 7.91
N GLN A 106 -3.10 4.84 9.13
CA GLN A 106 -3.60 5.90 9.99
C GLN A 106 -2.48 6.78 10.57
N GLN A 107 -1.35 6.18 10.95
CA GLN A 107 -0.27 6.90 11.64
C GLN A 107 0.71 7.56 10.67
N VAL A 108 0.87 7.05 9.45
CA VAL A 108 1.96 7.44 8.58
C VAL A 108 1.47 7.87 7.19
N ILE A 109 0.75 7.01 6.48
CA ILE A 109 0.43 7.25 5.07
C ILE A 109 -0.57 8.40 4.91
N LEU A 110 -1.73 8.32 5.57
CA LEU A 110 -2.77 9.34 5.44
C LEU A 110 -2.32 10.73 5.89
N PRO A 111 -1.60 10.89 7.02
CA PRO A 111 -1.07 12.20 7.41
C PRO A 111 -0.06 12.77 6.41
N ALA A 112 0.77 11.92 5.75
CA ALA A 112 1.70 12.38 4.73
C ALA A 112 0.95 12.88 3.48
N LEU A 113 0.01 12.10 2.97
CA LEU A 113 -0.81 12.47 1.81
C LEU A 113 -1.61 13.76 2.04
N GLN A 114 -2.17 13.94 3.25
CA GLN A 114 -2.92 15.16 3.62
C GLN A 114 -2.04 16.41 3.62
N ARG A 115 -0.74 16.28 3.90
CA ARG A 115 0.23 17.39 3.82
C ARG A 115 0.75 17.65 2.41
N GLY A 116 0.30 16.90 1.41
CA GLY A 116 0.80 17.00 0.04
C GLY A 116 2.11 16.24 -0.21
N THR A 117 2.60 15.48 0.77
CA THR A 117 3.82 14.65 0.66
C THR A 117 3.50 13.37 -0.11
N TRP A 118 4.32 13.04 -1.11
CA TRP A 118 4.19 11.78 -1.84
C TRP A 118 4.59 10.61 -0.94
N VAL A 119 3.88 9.49 -1.04
CA VAL A 119 4.21 8.26 -0.30
C VAL A 119 4.70 7.20 -1.28
N ILE A 120 5.90 6.70 -1.04
CA ILE A 120 6.54 5.63 -1.82
C ILE A 120 6.68 4.42 -0.89
N CYS A 121 5.87 3.39 -1.13
CA CYS A 121 5.76 2.22 -0.26
C CYS A 121 6.33 0.96 -0.94
N ASP A 122 7.28 0.30 -0.27
CA ASP A 122 7.74 -1.04 -0.66
C ASP A 122 6.72 -2.06 -0.17
N ARG A 123 5.93 -2.60 -1.08
CA ARG A 123 4.77 -3.49 -0.89
C ARG A 123 3.55 -2.80 -0.28
N PHE A 124 2.38 -3.28 -0.68
CA PHE A 124 1.09 -2.90 -0.10
C PHE A 124 0.06 -4.04 -0.25
N THR A 125 -1.21 -3.73 -0.47
CA THR A 125 -2.30 -4.72 -0.59
C THR A 125 -2.08 -5.76 -1.68
N ASP A 126 -1.48 -5.38 -2.80
CA ASP A 126 -1.25 -6.26 -3.94
C ASP A 126 -0.29 -7.40 -3.59
N SER A 127 0.71 -7.15 -2.72
CA SER A 127 1.52 -8.22 -2.11
C SER A 127 0.66 -9.22 -1.33
N THR A 128 -0.33 -8.78 -0.55
CA THR A 128 -1.19 -9.69 0.21
C THR A 128 -2.01 -10.58 -0.72
N VAL A 129 -2.59 -10.01 -1.78
CA VAL A 129 -3.32 -10.82 -2.77
C VAL A 129 -2.39 -11.83 -3.44
N ALA A 130 -1.18 -11.39 -3.87
CA ALA A 130 -0.24 -12.26 -4.55
C ALA A 130 0.33 -13.37 -3.64
N TYR A 131 0.76 -13.04 -2.41
CA TYR A 131 1.44 -13.97 -1.50
C TYR A 131 0.45 -14.89 -0.78
N GLN A 132 -0.57 -14.35 -0.11
CA GLN A 132 -1.53 -15.14 0.63
C GLN A 132 -2.59 -15.74 -0.31
N GLY A 133 -3.11 -14.96 -1.27
CA GLY A 133 -4.15 -15.42 -2.19
C GLY A 133 -3.66 -16.42 -3.23
N PHE A 134 -2.54 -16.13 -3.90
CA PHE A 134 -2.01 -17.02 -4.94
C PHE A 134 -0.88 -17.92 -4.43
N GLY A 135 0.09 -17.37 -3.75
CA GLY A 135 1.25 -18.12 -3.25
C GLY A 135 0.85 -19.26 -2.32
N ARG A 136 0.14 -18.95 -1.22
CA ARG A 136 -0.30 -19.94 -0.23
C ARG A 136 -1.59 -20.65 -0.64
N ALA A 137 -2.64 -19.90 -0.94
CA ALA A 137 -3.96 -20.45 -1.21
C ALA A 137 -4.16 -20.90 -2.67
N HIS A 138 -3.12 -20.93 -3.51
CA HIS A 138 -3.18 -21.42 -4.90
C HIS A 138 -4.25 -20.76 -5.76
N GLY A 139 -4.63 -19.51 -5.45
CA GLY A 139 -5.67 -18.77 -6.17
C GLY A 139 -7.09 -19.13 -5.74
N ASP A 140 -7.28 -19.82 -4.63
CA ASP A 140 -8.60 -20.17 -4.09
C ASP A 140 -9.51 -18.94 -3.99
N SER A 141 -10.69 -19.04 -4.60
CA SER A 141 -11.63 -17.92 -4.72
C SER A 141 -12.21 -17.47 -3.38
N ALA A 142 -12.39 -18.37 -2.41
CA ALA A 142 -12.90 -18.01 -1.09
C ALA A 142 -11.86 -17.24 -0.28
N VAL A 143 -10.57 -17.62 -0.38
CA VAL A 143 -9.47 -16.88 0.24
C VAL A 143 -9.31 -15.53 -0.41
N ARG A 144 -9.35 -15.44 -1.74
CA ARG A 144 -9.31 -14.15 -2.46
C ARG A 144 -10.45 -13.24 -2.03
N ALA A 145 -11.69 -13.74 -1.97
CA ALA A 145 -12.86 -12.97 -1.51
C ALA A 145 -12.70 -12.49 -0.05
N LYS A 146 -12.08 -13.31 0.83
CA LYS A 146 -11.75 -12.91 2.21
C LYS A 146 -10.77 -11.73 2.21
N ILE A 147 -9.68 -11.81 1.43
CA ILE A 147 -8.69 -10.73 1.31
C ILE A 147 -9.33 -9.45 0.76
N GLU A 148 -10.12 -9.54 -0.30
CA GLU A 148 -10.83 -8.40 -0.88
C GLU A 148 -11.81 -7.76 0.13
N SER A 149 -12.49 -8.58 0.95
CA SER A 149 -13.36 -8.08 2.01
C SER A 149 -12.59 -7.29 3.05
N LEU A 150 -11.41 -7.77 3.48
CA LEU A 150 -10.55 -7.05 4.41
C LEU A 150 -10.01 -5.75 3.80
N ILE A 151 -9.62 -5.76 2.52
CA ILE A 151 -9.22 -4.54 1.81
C ILE A 151 -10.36 -3.51 1.84
N ARG A 152 -11.57 -3.89 1.44
CA ARG A 152 -12.74 -2.99 1.42
C ARG A 152 -13.09 -2.42 2.79
N GLN A 153 -12.89 -3.18 3.86
CA GLN A 153 -13.27 -2.78 5.21
C GLN A 153 -12.22 -1.92 5.90
N PHE A 154 -10.94 -2.18 5.66
CA PHE A 154 -9.85 -1.62 6.46
C PHE A 154 -8.87 -0.74 5.68
N VAL A 155 -8.88 -0.78 4.34
CA VAL A 155 -7.97 0.01 3.51
C VAL A 155 -8.73 1.17 2.89
N VAL A 156 -8.69 2.31 3.57
CA VAL A 156 -9.40 3.53 3.15
C VAL A 156 -8.71 4.28 2.00
N GLN A 157 -7.45 3.94 1.72
CA GLN A 157 -6.65 4.55 0.66
C GLN A 157 -5.81 3.48 -0.04
N LEU A 158 -6.04 3.29 -1.33
CA LEU A 158 -5.20 2.47 -2.21
C LEU A 158 -4.14 3.35 -2.91
N PRO A 159 -3.01 2.76 -3.35
CA PRO A 159 -2.07 3.46 -4.24
C PRO A 159 -2.76 3.92 -5.53
N GLU A 160 -2.45 5.12 -5.98
CA GLU A 160 -2.89 5.64 -7.28
C GLU A 160 -2.10 4.98 -8.43
N LEU A 161 -0.89 4.51 -8.11
CA LEU A 161 -0.01 3.78 -9.01
C LEU A 161 0.69 2.67 -8.25
N THR A 162 0.60 1.45 -8.75
CA THR A 162 1.43 0.32 -8.34
C THR A 162 2.42 0.00 -9.46
N LEU A 163 3.71 0.03 -9.15
CA LEU A 163 4.78 -0.36 -10.05
C LEU A 163 5.16 -1.82 -9.77
N TRP A 164 4.66 -2.73 -10.59
CA TRP A 164 5.03 -4.13 -10.49
C TRP A 164 6.30 -4.40 -11.28
N LEU A 165 7.42 -4.60 -10.55
CA LEU A 165 8.70 -4.98 -11.14
C LEU A 165 8.65 -6.46 -11.52
N ASP A 166 8.59 -6.70 -12.81
CA ASP A 166 8.50 -8.03 -13.39
C ASP A 166 9.86 -8.54 -13.84
N LEU A 167 10.27 -9.66 -13.24
CA LEU A 167 11.50 -10.37 -13.56
C LEU A 167 11.22 -11.88 -13.49
N PRO A 168 11.82 -12.71 -14.36
CA PRO A 168 11.72 -14.16 -14.24
C PRO A 168 12.08 -14.64 -12.83
N VAL A 169 11.20 -15.46 -12.23
CA VAL A 169 11.31 -15.90 -10.82
C VAL A 169 12.69 -16.48 -10.49
N LEU A 170 13.22 -17.35 -11.35
CA LEU A 170 14.53 -17.97 -11.13
C LEU A 170 15.66 -16.93 -11.09
N GLU A 171 15.59 -15.89 -11.90
CA GLU A 171 16.57 -14.81 -11.91
C GLU A 171 16.49 -13.97 -10.63
N GLY A 172 15.28 -13.63 -10.19
CA GLY A 172 15.05 -12.94 -8.93
C GLY A 172 15.59 -13.72 -7.73
N MET A 173 15.23 -14.99 -7.63
CA MET A 173 15.73 -15.88 -6.56
C MET A 173 17.27 -16.01 -6.56
N ALA A 174 17.89 -16.15 -7.74
CA ALA A 174 19.33 -16.20 -7.84
C ALA A 174 20.01 -14.91 -7.36
N ARG A 175 19.37 -13.76 -7.54
CA ARG A 175 19.84 -12.46 -7.01
C ARG A 175 19.61 -12.34 -5.50
N ALA A 176 18.47 -12.79 -4.99
CA ALA A 176 18.13 -12.75 -3.56
C ALA A 176 19.10 -13.60 -2.71
N ASN A 177 19.34 -14.84 -3.12
CA ASN A 177 20.22 -15.79 -2.41
C ASN A 177 21.69 -15.31 -2.21
N LYS A 178 22.09 -14.26 -2.92
CA LYS A 178 23.44 -13.67 -2.78
C LYS A 178 23.54 -12.60 -1.68
N ARG A 179 22.41 -12.18 -1.05
CA ARG A 179 22.38 -10.97 -0.20
C ARG A 179 22.42 -11.22 1.30
N SER A 180 21.59 -12.11 1.82
CA SER A 180 21.45 -12.34 3.27
C SER A 180 20.76 -13.66 3.59
N ALA A 181 20.72 -14.03 4.88
CA ALA A 181 19.87 -15.11 5.35
C ALA A 181 18.40 -14.83 5.01
N ALA A 182 17.72 -15.85 4.48
CA ALA A 182 16.32 -15.76 4.05
C ALA A 182 15.37 -15.59 5.24
N ASP A 183 14.45 -14.66 5.17
CA ASP A 183 13.34 -14.53 6.11
C ASP A 183 12.29 -15.64 5.89
N ARG A 184 11.23 -15.66 6.71
CA ARG A 184 10.17 -16.69 6.67
C ARG A 184 9.48 -16.79 5.31
N PHE A 185 9.35 -15.70 4.56
CA PHE A 185 8.76 -15.71 3.21
C PHE A 185 9.78 -16.12 2.16
N GLU A 186 11.02 -15.65 2.28
CA GLU A 186 12.10 -15.97 1.34
C GLU A 186 12.51 -17.45 1.37
N GLN A 187 12.22 -18.19 2.46
CA GLN A 187 12.45 -19.63 2.59
C GLN A 187 11.46 -20.51 1.80
N GLN A 188 10.49 -19.93 1.10
CA GLN A 188 9.52 -20.68 0.33
C GLN A 188 10.13 -21.29 -0.96
N ALA A 189 9.51 -22.36 -1.44
CA ALA A 189 9.95 -23.04 -2.66
C ALA A 189 9.68 -22.21 -3.93
N THR A 190 10.37 -22.53 -5.02
CA THR A 190 10.25 -21.85 -6.32
C THR A 190 8.81 -21.82 -6.85
N GLU A 191 8.05 -22.90 -6.66
CA GLU A 191 6.66 -23.01 -7.06
C GLU A 191 5.76 -21.98 -6.35
N PHE A 192 6.06 -21.65 -5.10
CA PHE A 192 5.38 -20.60 -4.38
C PHE A 192 5.57 -19.24 -5.07
N PHE A 193 6.81 -18.87 -5.37
CA PHE A 193 7.12 -17.61 -6.06
C PHE A 193 6.57 -17.56 -7.49
N THR A 194 6.48 -18.71 -8.16
CA THR A 194 5.83 -18.80 -9.47
C THR A 194 4.34 -18.44 -9.37
N ARG A 195 3.64 -18.94 -8.34
CA ARG A 195 2.24 -18.56 -8.09
C ARG A 195 2.09 -17.10 -7.68
N VAL A 196 3.00 -16.57 -6.87
CA VAL A 196 3.02 -15.15 -6.51
C VAL A 196 3.18 -14.27 -7.75
N HIS A 197 4.12 -14.60 -8.62
CA HIS A 197 4.33 -13.89 -9.89
C HIS A 197 3.08 -13.95 -10.78
N GLN A 198 2.44 -15.12 -10.89
CA GLN A 198 1.16 -15.27 -11.59
C GLN A 198 0.07 -14.37 -10.96
N GLY A 199 0.03 -14.28 -9.62
CA GLY A 199 -0.90 -13.40 -8.90
C GLY A 199 -0.73 -11.94 -9.30
N PHE A 200 0.50 -11.43 -9.33
CA PHE A 200 0.77 -10.07 -9.82
C PHE A 200 0.38 -9.87 -11.29
N SER A 201 0.63 -10.87 -12.14
CA SER A 201 0.24 -10.80 -13.55
C SER A 201 -1.28 -10.68 -13.73
N ILE A 202 -2.05 -11.44 -12.95
CA ILE A 202 -3.51 -11.38 -12.96
C ILE A 202 -3.99 -10.02 -12.45
N LEU A 203 -3.45 -9.54 -11.32
CA LEU A 203 -3.80 -8.22 -10.78
C LEU A 203 -3.51 -7.08 -11.75
N ALA A 204 -2.38 -7.13 -12.45
CA ALA A 204 -2.04 -6.11 -13.46
C ALA A 204 -3.01 -6.15 -14.65
N SER A 205 -3.49 -7.33 -15.05
CA SER A 205 -4.49 -7.45 -16.11
C SER A 205 -5.91 -7.04 -15.68
N GLU A 206 -6.26 -7.26 -14.39
CA GLU A 206 -7.54 -6.86 -13.82
C GLU A 206 -7.63 -5.34 -13.54
N GLN A 207 -6.48 -4.68 -13.26
CA GLN A 207 -6.40 -3.27 -12.88
C GLN A 207 -5.31 -2.50 -13.67
N PRO A 208 -5.35 -2.48 -15.00
CA PRO A 208 -4.28 -1.92 -15.83
C PRO A 208 -4.09 -0.40 -15.63
N GLU A 209 -5.12 0.33 -15.21
CA GLU A 209 -5.03 1.77 -14.94
C GLU A 209 -4.25 2.09 -13.66
N ARG A 210 -4.18 1.15 -12.72
CA ARG A 210 -3.53 1.32 -11.42
C ARG A 210 -2.20 0.57 -11.33
N ILE A 211 -2.12 -0.65 -11.85
CA ILE A 211 -0.95 -1.52 -11.76
C ILE A 211 -0.22 -1.55 -13.08
N GLN A 212 0.96 -0.92 -13.10
CA GLN A 212 1.82 -0.86 -14.28
C GLN A 212 2.95 -1.89 -14.16
N ARG A 213 3.02 -2.79 -15.15
CA ARG A 213 4.09 -3.78 -15.27
C ARG A 213 5.36 -3.10 -15.76
N ILE A 214 6.43 -3.18 -14.98
CA ILE A 214 7.75 -2.66 -15.31
C ILE A 214 8.69 -3.83 -15.57
N ASP A 215 9.19 -3.97 -16.79
CA ASP A 215 10.25 -4.93 -17.10
C ASP A 215 11.49 -4.57 -16.25
N ALA A 216 11.81 -5.45 -15.28
CA ALA A 216 12.93 -5.29 -14.36
C ALA A 216 14.24 -5.96 -14.84
N SER A 217 14.28 -6.35 -16.12
CA SER A 217 15.50 -6.80 -16.79
C SER A 217 16.41 -5.64 -17.19
N GLY A 218 17.70 -5.92 -17.33
CA GLY A 218 18.71 -4.92 -17.72
C GLY A 218 19.39 -4.24 -16.52
N SER A 219 19.99 -3.07 -16.77
CA SER A 219 20.69 -2.32 -15.75
C SER A 219 19.72 -1.53 -14.83
N ALA A 220 20.19 -1.18 -13.64
CA ALA A 220 19.40 -0.38 -12.70
C ALA A 220 18.94 0.95 -13.32
N GLU A 221 19.79 1.59 -14.14
CA GLU A 221 19.49 2.83 -14.84
C GLU A 221 18.37 2.66 -15.85
N GLN A 222 18.36 1.54 -16.60
CA GLN A 222 17.30 1.25 -17.58
C GLN A 222 15.95 1.03 -16.88
N VAL A 223 15.94 0.30 -15.77
CA VAL A 223 14.73 0.09 -14.96
C VAL A 223 14.25 1.42 -14.37
N SER A 224 15.18 2.25 -13.85
CA SER A 224 14.85 3.58 -13.34
C SER A 224 14.21 4.49 -14.39
N GLN A 225 14.72 4.46 -15.62
CA GLN A 225 14.14 5.25 -16.72
C GLN A 225 12.71 4.82 -17.04
N ARG A 226 12.42 3.49 -17.11
CA ARG A 226 11.07 2.97 -17.34
C ARG A 226 10.12 3.40 -16.22
N ILE A 227 10.55 3.30 -14.97
CA ILE A 227 9.78 3.73 -13.79
C ILE A 227 9.49 5.22 -13.86
N TRP A 228 10.51 6.04 -14.10
CA TRP A 228 10.36 7.49 -14.14
C TRP A 228 9.41 7.93 -15.25
N GLN A 229 9.54 7.36 -16.45
CA GLN A 229 8.62 7.61 -17.55
C GLN A 229 7.17 7.27 -17.17
N THR A 230 6.93 6.09 -16.57
CA THR A 230 5.60 5.67 -16.12
C THR A 230 5.02 6.65 -15.09
N VAL A 231 5.84 7.12 -14.16
CA VAL A 231 5.41 8.09 -13.14
C VAL A 231 5.10 9.45 -13.76
N GLN A 232 5.93 9.92 -14.71
CA GLN A 232 5.69 11.16 -15.44
C GLN A 232 4.37 11.11 -16.22
N GLU A 233 4.14 10.04 -16.97
CA GLU A 233 2.90 9.84 -17.74
C GLU A 233 1.68 9.79 -16.81
N LYS A 234 1.75 9.02 -15.72
CA LYS A 234 0.63 8.84 -14.78
C LYS A 234 0.20 10.14 -14.10
N PHE A 235 1.18 10.98 -13.71
CA PHE A 235 0.93 12.19 -12.92
C PHE A 235 1.16 13.50 -13.70
N ALA A 236 1.33 13.42 -15.02
CA ALA A 236 1.55 14.55 -15.92
C ALA A 236 2.70 15.48 -15.44
N LEU A 237 3.83 14.88 -15.03
CA LEU A 237 5.01 15.63 -14.61
C LEU A 237 5.83 16.07 -15.84
N SER A 238 6.17 17.34 -15.89
CA SER A 238 7.02 17.93 -16.93
C SER A 238 8.52 17.82 -16.59
#